data_2adbf724397df5e4a32792d8047f71b7
#
_entry.id   2adbf724397df5e4a32792d8047f71b7
#
_cell.length_a   1.000
_cell.length_b   1.000
_cell.length_c   1.000
_cell.angle_alpha   90.00
_cell.angle_beta   90.00
_cell.angle_gamma   90.00
#
_symmetry.space_group_name_H-M   'P 1'
#
loop_
_entity.id
_entity.type
_entity.pdbx_description
1 polymer ?
#
loop_
_entity_poly.entity_id
_entity_poly.type
_entity_poly.pdbx_seq_one_letter_code
_entity_poly.pdbx_strand_id
1 'polypeptide(L)'
;MREAAPQTLAARHRARAEALVARRDPRLHAFFAYIFRRAIRADFHALRLDRESVVPEPDAPHLVIYANHPSWWDAALYNVLHPMLFGRRPGFAPLDAAMLEQYRFMGRIGAIGVDQSTRAGAAAFLSTCAYVMEAPERMLWVAAQGEFADARRRPLALRPGLAHLAARAPQAQFVPLAVEYTFWDERTPEALIRFGLPVPASELVSLGKAEGATRLEAALTETLDALAENAISRDPARFRTLLSGRVGVGGVYDLLRRARALASGRRFEAAHNPAAHRPTPGEAEGAP
;
A
#
# COMPACT_ATOMS: atom_id res chain seq x y z
N MET A 1 42.42 27.83 -9.66
CA MET A 1 41.41 26.85 -9.25
C MET A 1 40.57 27.45 -8.12
N ARG A 2 39.29 27.76 -8.35
CA ARG A 2 38.39 28.22 -7.29
C ARG A 2 37.92 26.96 -6.52
N GLU A 3 38.32 26.86 -5.29
CA GLU A 3 37.83 25.83 -4.35
C GLU A 3 36.32 26.03 -4.16
N ALA A 4 35.52 25.01 -4.54
CA ALA A 4 34.09 25.09 -4.39
C ALA A 4 33.75 25.16 -2.90
N ALA A 5 32.99 26.17 -2.49
CA ALA A 5 32.55 26.34 -1.11
C ALA A 5 31.83 25.07 -0.61
N PRO A 6 32.03 24.64 0.64
CA PRO A 6 31.42 23.45 1.17
C PRO A 6 29.90 23.58 1.11
N GLN A 7 29.24 22.63 0.40
CA GLN A 7 27.80 22.60 0.31
C GLN A 7 27.18 22.41 1.71
N THR A 8 26.13 23.18 2.00
CA THR A 8 25.38 23.02 3.27
C THR A 8 24.74 21.63 3.33
N LEU A 9 24.49 21.12 4.55
CA LEU A 9 23.83 19.81 4.75
C LEU A 9 22.48 19.75 4.04
N ALA A 10 21.72 20.84 4.07
CA ALA A 10 20.43 20.95 3.37
C ALA A 10 20.59 20.80 1.85
N ALA A 11 21.62 21.46 1.25
CA ALA A 11 21.88 21.33 -0.18
C ALA A 11 22.27 19.89 -0.58
N ARG A 12 23.04 19.20 0.26
CA ARG A 12 23.39 17.78 0.03
C ARG A 12 22.16 16.87 0.09
N HIS A 13 21.26 17.07 1.08
CA HIS A 13 20.02 16.30 1.18
C HIS A 13 19.12 16.54 -0.03
N ARG A 14 19.00 17.80 -0.49
CA ARG A 14 18.22 18.14 -1.68
C ARG A 14 18.77 17.49 -2.93
N ALA A 15 20.08 17.62 -3.20
CA ALA A 15 20.73 17.00 -4.36
C ALA A 15 20.56 15.46 -4.37
N ARG A 16 20.64 14.82 -3.18
CA ARG A 16 20.37 13.38 -3.04
C ARG A 16 18.92 13.02 -3.37
N ALA A 17 17.96 13.83 -2.91
CA ALA A 17 16.54 13.62 -3.18
C ALA A 17 16.22 13.81 -4.68
N GLU A 18 16.79 14.83 -5.31
CA GLU A 18 16.68 15.07 -6.75
C GLU A 18 17.20 13.88 -7.57
N ALA A 19 18.40 13.39 -7.24
CA ALA A 19 19.01 12.26 -7.90
C ALA A 19 18.17 10.98 -7.72
N LEU A 20 17.55 10.78 -6.54
CA LEU A 20 16.67 9.64 -6.27
C LEU A 20 15.41 9.71 -7.13
N VAL A 21 14.76 10.86 -7.17
CA VAL A 21 13.53 11.07 -7.97
C VAL A 21 13.84 10.91 -9.47
N ALA A 22 14.95 11.47 -9.96
CA ALA A 22 15.38 11.38 -11.37
C ALA A 22 15.70 9.93 -11.79
N ARG A 23 16.16 9.09 -10.87
CA ARG A 23 16.47 7.67 -11.16
C ARG A 23 15.26 6.78 -11.32
N ARG A 24 14.05 7.26 -10.94
CA ARG A 24 12.84 6.44 -11.04
C ARG A 24 12.55 6.09 -12.49
N ASP A 25 12.34 4.79 -12.72
CA ASP A 25 12.07 4.22 -14.04
C ASP A 25 10.62 3.67 -14.07
N PRO A 26 9.70 4.36 -14.77
CA PRO A 26 8.30 3.94 -14.81
C PRO A 26 8.08 2.60 -15.54
N ARG A 27 8.97 2.22 -16.48
CA ARG A 27 8.88 0.93 -17.18
C ARG A 27 9.28 -0.21 -16.26
N LEU A 28 10.35 -0.01 -15.48
CA LEU A 28 10.77 -0.98 -14.48
C LEU A 28 9.71 -1.14 -13.38
N HIS A 29 9.11 -0.03 -12.92
CA HIS A 29 7.99 -0.09 -11.98
C HIS A 29 6.80 -0.88 -12.54
N ALA A 30 6.40 -0.64 -13.80
CA ALA A 30 5.32 -1.39 -14.44
C ALA A 30 5.63 -2.88 -14.56
N PHE A 31 6.87 -3.25 -14.85
CA PHE A 31 7.32 -4.64 -14.88
C PHE A 31 7.19 -5.31 -13.50
N PHE A 32 7.66 -4.66 -12.42
CA PHE A 32 7.51 -5.21 -11.06
C PHE A 32 6.06 -5.25 -10.61
N ALA A 33 5.24 -4.25 -10.93
CA ALA A 33 3.80 -4.28 -10.67
C ALA A 33 3.14 -5.50 -11.34
N TYR A 34 3.53 -5.84 -12.57
CA TYR A 34 3.07 -7.05 -13.25
C TYR A 34 3.51 -8.33 -12.54
N ILE A 35 4.78 -8.43 -12.11
CA ILE A 35 5.31 -9.58 -11.36
C ILE A 35 4.55 -9.75 -10.03
N PHE A 36 4.39 -8.67 -9.25
CA PHE A 36 3.67 -8.72 -7.99
C PHE A 36 2.17 -9.03 -8.17
N ARG A 37 1.55 -8.52 -9.23
CA ARG A 37 0.17 -8.88 -9.59
C ARG A 37 0.03 -10.38 -9.86
N ARG A 38 1.01 -10.99 -10.54
CA ARG A 38 1.02 -12.45 -10.74
C ARG A 38 1.20 -13.21 -9.44
N ALA A 39 2.10 -12.75 -8.56
CA ALA A 39 2.33 -13.34 -7.25
C ALA A 39 1.07 -13.29 -6.38
N ILE A 40 0.42 -12.11 -6.27
CA ILE A 40 -0.85 -11.98 -5.53
C ILE A 40 -1.92 -12.91 -6.10
N ARG A 41 -2.06 -13.02 -7.43
CA ARG A 41 -3.00 -13.97 -8.03
C ARG A 41 -2.67 -15.44 -7.76
N ALA A 42 -1.40 -15.76 -7.54
CA ALA A 42 -0.97 -17.12 -7.26
C ALA A 42 -1.21 -17.52 -5.79
N ASP A 43 -1.03 -16.58 -4.86
CA ASP A 43 -0.94 -16.87 -3.43
C ASP A 43 -2.17 -16.39 -2.62
N PHE A 44 -3.00 -15.53 -3.22
CA PHE A 44 -4.25 -15.06 -2.63
C PHE A 44 -5.47 -15.55 -3.40
N HIS A 45 -6.60 -15.65 -2.69
CA HIS A 45 -7.91 -15.87 -3.28
C HIS A 45 -8.40 -14.61 -4.01
N ALA A 46 -8.34 -13.47 -3.34
CA ALA A 46 -8.66 -12.18 -3.93
C ALA A 46 -7.96 -11.03 -3.20
N LEU A 47 -7.79 -9.91 -3.93
CA LEU A 47 -7.52 -8.59 -3.38
C LEU A 47 -8.84 -7.81 -3.43
N ARG A 48 -9.32 -7.39 -2.25
CA ARG A 48 -10.62 -6.75 -2.10
C ARG A 48 -10.50 -5.37 -1.48
N LEU A 49 -11.20 -4.41 -2.06
CA LEU A 49 -11.37 -3.07 -1.54
C LEU A 49 -12.74 -2.98 -0.86
N ASP A 50 -12.76 -2.58 0.40
CA ASP A 50 -13.98 -2.30 1.13
C ASP A 50 -14.81 -1.23 0.39
N ARG A 51 -16.13 -1.44 0.26
CA ARG A 51 -17.01 -0.53 -0.50
C ARG A 51 -17.20 0.82 0.17
N GLU A 52 -17.02 0.91 1.47
CA GLU A 52 -17.08 2.16 2.23
C GLU A 52 -15.73 2.90 2.30
N SER A 53 -14.76 2.47 1.50
CA SER A 53 -13.46 3.14 1.39
C SER A 53 -13.60 4.54 0.82
N VAL A 54 -12.89 5.49 1.43
CA VAL A 54 -12.70 6.84 0.90
C VAL A 54 -11.42 6.86 0.06
N VAL A 55 -11.52 6.30 -1.14
CA VAL A 55 -10.38 6.25 -2.07
C VAL A 55 -10.09 7.65 -2.59
N PRO A 56 -8.86 8.17 -2.45
CA PRO A 56 -8.52 9.47 -3.03
C PRO A 56 -8.66 9.47 -4.56
N GLU A 57 -9.01 10.62 -5.12
CA GLU A 57 -9.02 10.79 -6.57
C GLU A 57 -7.61 10.51 -7.15
N PRO A 58 -7.52 9.90 -8.35
CA PRO A 58 -6.25 9.51 -8.94
C PRO A 58 -5.26 10.68 -9.13
N ASP A 59 -5.76 11.89 -9.33
CA ASP A 59 -5.02 13.14 -9.53
C ASP A 59 -4.96 14.03 -8.28
N ALA A 60 -5.53 13.59 -7.14
CA ALA A 60 -5.48 14.34 -5.89
C ALA A 60 -4.03 14.71 -5.54
N PRO A 61 -3.71 16.00 -5.30
CA PRO A 61 -2.33 16.43 -5.14
C PRO A 61 -1.73 16.00 -3.78
N HIS A 62 -0.40 15.87 -3.75
CA HIS A 62 0.39 15.71 -2.52
C HIS A 62 -0.08 14.59 -1.59
N LEU A 63 -0.37 13.39 -2.14
CA LEU A 63 -0.88 12.26 -1.35
C LEU A 63 0.22 11.55 -0.56
N VAL A 64 -0.04 11.31 0.72
CA VAL A 64 0.72 10.41 1.59
C VAL A 64 -0.22 9.30 2.06
N ILE A 65 -0.17 8.14 1.43
CA ILE A 65 -0.88 6.95 1.90
C ILE A 65 -0.06 6.33 3.01
N TYR A 66 -0.63 6.18 4.21
CA TYR A 66 0.04 5.53 5.32
C TYR A 66 -0.78 4.37 5.85
N ALA A 67 -0.13 3.24 6.11
CA ALA A 67 -0.78 1.99 6.43
C ALA A 67 -0.16 1.32 7.67
N ASN A 68 -0.91 0.39 8.28
CA ASN A 68 -0.33 -0.63 9.14
C ASN A 68 0.63 -1.54 8.34
N HIS A 69 1.39 -2.37 9.03
CA HIS A 69 2.42 -3.19 8.38
C HIS A 69 2.34 -4.67 8.80
N PRO A 70 1.26 -5.39 8.39
CA PRO A 70 1.04 -6.76 8.86
C PRO A 70 1.94 -7.80 8.20
N SER A 71 2.51 -7.54 7.02
CA SER A 71 3.16 -8.59 6.25
C SER A 71 4.23 -8.08 5.27
N TRP A 72 5.14 -8.98 4.90
CA TRP A 72 6.03 -8.81 3.75
C TRP A 72 5.27 -8.49 2.44
N TRP A 73 4.02 -8.95 2.33
CA TRP A 73 3.17 -8.71 1.15
C TRP A 73 2.81 -7.25 0.91
N ASP A 74 2.96 -6.38 1.91
CA ASP A 74 2.56 -4.97 1.80
C ASP A 74 3.31 -4.24 0.69
N ALA A 75 4.61 -4.54 0.51
CA ALA A 75 5.40 -3.97 -0.57
C ALA A 75 4.87 -4.39 -1.95
N ALA A 76 4.49 -5.65 -2.11
CA ALA A 76 3.87 -6.16 -3.33
C ALA A 76 2.48 -5.54 -3.55
N LEU A 77 1.69 -5.44 -2.47
CA LEU A 77 0.36 -4.85 -2.47
C LEU A 77 0.40 -3.38 -2.94
N TYR A 78 1.28 -2.55 -2.37
CA TYR A 78 1.41 -1.14 -2.78
C TYR A 78 1.82 -1.00 -4.24
N ASN A 79 2.75 -1.84 -4.74
CA ASN A 79 3.14 -1.84 -6.14
C ASN A 79 2.01 -2.26 -7.09
N VAL A 80 1.05 -3.07 -6.64
CA VAL A 80 -0.13 -3.46 -7.42
C VAL A 80 -1.23 -2.41 -7.34
N LEU A 81 -1.53 -1.90 -6.14
CA LEU A 81 -2.56 -0.87 -5.94
C LEU A 81 -2.21 0.44 -6.64
N HIS A 82 -0.93 0.82 -6.64
CA HIS A 82 -0.50 2.08 -7.20
C HIS A 82 -0.95 2.30 -8.66
N PRO A 83 -0.61 1.43 -9.64
CA PRO A 83 -1.07 1.62 -11.01
C PRO A 83 -2.57 1.39 -11.20
N MET A 84 -3.21 0.58 -10.33
CA MET A 84 -4.64 0.30 -10.42
C MET A 84 -5.51 1.47 -9.96
N LEU A 85 -5.08 2.22 -8.95
CA LEU A 85 -5.88 3.29 -8.34
C LEU A 85 -5.38 4.69 -8.72
N PHE A 86 -4.07 4.84 -8.97
CA PHE A 86 -3.45 6.15 -9.18
C PHE A 86 -2.71 6.28 -10.53
N GLY A 87 -2.85 5.28 -11.41
CA GLY A 87 -2.31 5.33 -12.75
C GLY A 87 -0.78 5.44 -12.81
N ARG A 88 -0.27 6.36 -13.65
CA ARG A 88 1.17 6.49 -13.91
C ARG A 88 1.88 7.54 -13.05
N ARG A 89 1.21 8.12 -12.05
CA ARG A 89 1.84 9.14 -11.20
C ARG A 89 3.09 8.57 -10.48
N PRO A 90 4.11 9.40 -10.20
CA PRO A 90 5.30 8.92 -9.51
C PRO A 90 5.00 8.58 -8.03
N GLY A 91 5.12 7.30 -7.67
CA GLY A 91 5.01 6.83 -6.29
C GLY A 91 6.36 6.51 -5.69
N PHE A 92 6.51 6.77 -4.38
CA PHE A 92 7.72 6.50 -3.61
C PHE A 92 7.34 5.85 -2.28
N ALA A 93 8.24 5.00 -1.75
CA ALA A 93 8.00 4.31 -0.48
C ALA A 93 9.30 4.17 0.32
N PRO A 94 9.29 4.35 1.65
CA PRO A 94 10.44 4.01 2.49
C PRO A 94 10.76 2.53 2.42
N LEU A 95 12.05 2.23 2.44
CA LEU A 95 12.59 0.89 2.56
C LEU A 95 13.82 0.97 3.47
N ASP A 96 14.06 -0.04 4.28
CA ASP A 96 15.27 -0.13 5.08
C ASP A 96 16.53 0.05 4.21
N ALA A 97 17.51 0.81 4.70
CA ALA A 97 18.69 1.15 3.92
C ALA A 97 19.53 -0.09 3.57
N ALA A 98 19.65 -1.06 4.48
CA ALA A 98 20.38 -2.30 4.22
C ALA A 98 19.66 -3.16 3.17
N MET A 99 18.34 -3.22 3.21
CA MET A 99 17.54 -3.86 2.19
C MET A 99 17.69 -3.20 0.82
N LEU A 100 17.77 -1.85 0.78
CA LEU A 100 17.98 -1.13 -0.47
C LEU A 100 19.39 -1.34 -1.03
N GLU A 101 20.40 -1.53 -0.20
CA GLU A 101 21.75 -1.92 -0.64
C GLU A 101 21.76 -3.30 -1.26
N GLN A 102 21.04 -4.24 -0.68
CA GLN A 102 20.89 -5.61 -1.20
C GLN A 102 20.07 -5.64 -2.50
N TYR A 103 19.00 -4.87 -2.57
CA TYR A 103 18.06 -4.81 -3.71
C TYR A 103 18.08 -3.45 -4.39
N ARG A 104 19.24 -3.05 -4.95
CA ARG A 104 19.47 -1.72 -5.55
C ARG A 104 18.46 -1.31 -6.61
N PHE A 105 17.86 -2.26 -7.33
CA PHE A 105 16.83 -1.99 -8.33
C PHE A 105 15.60 -1.33 -7.73
N MET A 106 15.29 -1.58 -6.45
CA MET A 106 14.14 -1.00 -5.78
C MET A 106 14.20 0.55 -5.73
N GLY A 107 15.39 1.13 -5.67
CA GLY A 107 15.56 2.57 -5.82
C GLY A 107 15.09 3.12 -7.17
N ARG A 108 15.14 2.29 -8.23
CA ARG A 108 14.63 2.68 -9.57
C ARG A 108 13.11 2.55 -9.70
N ILE A 109 12.45 1.84 -8.79
CA ILE A 109 10.99 1.76 -8.73
C ILE A 109 10.37 2.71 -7.69
N GLY A 110 11.20 3.52 -7.01
CA GLY A 110 10.74 4.57 -6.10
C GLY A 110 11.02 4.29 -4.62
N ALA A 111 11.84 3.28 -4.27
CA ALA A 111 12.21 3.06 -2.88
C ALA A 111 13.18 4.14 -2.38
N ILE A 112 12.92 4.66 -1.17
CA ILE A 112 13.71 5.64 -0.45
C ILE A 112 14.38 4.93 0.73
N GLY A 113 15.71 4.82 0.73
CA GLY A 113 16.44 4.20 1.82
C GLY A 113 16.32 4.99 3.13
N VAL A 114 15.95 4.29 4.20
CA VAL A 114 15.82 4.84 5.56
C VAL A 114 16.81 4.14 6.47
N ASP A 115 17.75 4.91 7.02
CA ASP A 115 18.52 4.47 8.19
C ASP A 115 17.76 4.93 9.45
N GLN A 116 17.09 3.98 10.09
CA GLN A 116 16.32 4.23 11.31
C GLN A 116 17.19 4.24 12.58
N SER A 117 18.45 3.81 12.47
CA SER A 117 19.37 3.70 13.62
C SER A 117 19.96 5.05 14.03
N THR A 118 19.97 6.03 13.12
CA THR A 118 20.59 7.34 13.36
C THR A 118 19.62 8.51 13.17
N ARG A 119 19.81 9.57 14.00
CA ARG A 119 19.08 10.83 13.82
C ARG A 119 19.36 11.48 12.46
N ALA A 120 20.58 11.35 11.95
CA ALA A 120 20.98 11.88 10.67
C ALA A 120 20.28 11.15 9.51
N GLY A 121 20.17 9.82 9.58
CA GLY A 121 19.42 9.00 8.63
C GLY A 121 17.93 9.35 8.60
N ALA A 122 17.31 9.49 9.77
CA ALA A 122 15.92 9.93 9.88
C ALA A 122 15.70 11.34 9.30
N ALA A 123 16.62 12.28 9.55
CA ALA A 123 16.55 13.64 9.01
C ALA A 123 16.73 13.66 7.47
N ALA A 124 17.64 12.86 6.94
CA ALA A 124 17.85 12.71 5.50
C ALA A 124 16.61 12.11 4.81
N PHE A 125 16.02 11.09 5.40
CA PHE A 125 14.77 10.49 4.93
C PHE A 125 13.63 11.52 4.88
N LEU A 126 13.38 12.23 6.00
CA LEU A 126 12.33 13.25 6.04
C LEU A 126 12.56 14.38 5.03
N SER A 127 13.82 14.76 4.79
CA SER A 127 14.15 15.75 3.77
C SER A 127 13.86 15.25 2.36
N THR A 128 14.10 13.95 2.10
CA THR A 128 13.76 13.31 0.81
C THR A 128 12.24 13.23 0.62
N CYS A 129 11.49 12.84 1.65
CA CYS A 129 10.03 12.80 1.60
C CYS A 129 9.42 14.19 1.40
N ALA A 130 9.95 15.22 2.06
CA ALA A 130 9.52 16.60 1.86
C ALA A 130 9.74 17.04 0.41
N TYR A 131 10.93 16.76 -0.17
CA TYR A 131 11.22 17.03 -1.57
C TYR A 131 10.27 16.28 -2.53
N VAL A 132 9.95 15.02 -2.24
CA VAL A 132 8.94 14.27 -3.02
C VAL A 132 7.61 15.00 -2.99
N MET A 133 7.20 15.52 -1.84
CA MET A 133 5.93 16.23 -1.67
C MET A 133 5.93 17.68 -2.20
N GLU A 134 7.05 18.22 -2.70
CA GLU A 134 7.04 19.53 -3.39
C GLU A 134 6.24 19.50 -4.70
N ALA A 135 6.16 18.37 -5.37
CA ALA A 135 5.45 18.22 -6.64
C ALA A 135 4.09 17.54 -6.45
N PRO A 136 2.99 18.16 -6.88
CA PRO A 136 1.63 17.68 -6.60
C PRO A 136 1.31 16.31 -7.21
N GLU A 137 1.95 15.98 -8.33
CA GLU A 137 1.74 14.69 -9.00
C GLU A 137 2.44 13.51 -8.31
N ARG A 138 3.33 13.75 -7.33
CA ARG A 138 4.03 12.70 -6.60
C ARG A 138 3.23 12.24 -5.40
N MET A 139 3.50 11.00 -4.96
CA MET A 139 2.88 10.46 -3.76
C MET A 139 3.82 9.55 -2.97
N LEU A 140 3.52 9.38 -1.69
CA LEU A 140 4.23 8.47 -0.79
C LEU A 140 3.30 7.34 -0.34
N TRP A 141 3.88 6.14 -0.21
CA TRP A 141 3.31 4.98 0.45
C TRP A 141 4.16 4.67 1.68
N VAL A 142 3.57 4.70 2.86
CA VAL A 142 4.33 4.56 4.11
C VAL A 142 3.75 3.46 4.99
N ALA A 143 4.53 2.42 5.26
CA ALA A 143 4.23 1.46 6.33
C ALA A 143 4.55 2.14 7.68
N ALA A 144 3.51 2.68 8.33
CA ALA A 144 3.67 3.69 9.38
C ALA A 144 4.26 3.16 10.70
N GLN A 145 4.16 1.86 10.95
CA GLN A 145 4.73 1.21 12.13
C GLN A 145 6.26 1.01 12.01
N GLY A 146 6.80 0.94 10.78
CA GLY A 146 8.22 0.75 10.52
C GLY A 146 8.79 -0.62 10.94
N GLU A 147 7.91 -1.53 11.35
CA GLU A 147 8.18 -2.94 11.67
C GLU A 147 6.93 -3.76 11.37
N PHE A 148 7.09 -5.07 11.18
CA PHE A 148 5.93 -5.95 11.04
C PHE A 148 5.17 -6.06 12.36
N ALA A 149 3.86 -5.84 12.31
CA ALA A 149 2.99 -5.92 13.48
C ALA A 149 1.64 -6.53 13.11
N ASP A 150 1.09 -7.35 13.99
CA ASP A 150 -0.23 -7.94 13.82
C ASP A 150 -1.29 -6.83 13.65
N ALA A 151 -2.17 -6.97 12.67
CA ALA A 151 -3.20 -5.97 12.35
C ALA A 151 -4.17 -5.69 13.53
N ARG A 152 -4.26 -6.62 14.48
CA ARG A 152 -5.10 -6.53 15.70
C ARG A 152 -4.42 -5.82 16.86
N ARG A 153 -3.09 -5.61 16.79
CA ARG A 153 -2.33 -4.95 17.87
C ARG A 153 -2.87 -3.53 18.11
N ARG A 154 -3.13 -3.22 19.37
CA ARG A 154 -3.47 -1.87 19.84
C ARG A 154 -2.64 -1.53 21.09
N PRO A 155 -2.11 -0.31 21.22
CA PRO A 155 -2.05 0.74 20.23
C PRO A 155 -1.18 0.34 19.03
N LEU A 156 -1.33 1.02 17.88
CA LEU A 156 -0.60 0.70 16.64
C LEU A 156 0.89 1.04 16.74
N ALA A 157 1.24 1.98 17.61
CA ALA A 157 2.62 2.46 17.83
C ALA A 157 3.28 2.99 16.55
N LEU A 158 2.64 3.95 15.88
CA LEU A 158 3.16 4.57 14.67
C LEU A 158 4.49 5.28 14.93
N ARG A 159 5.40 5.20 13.97
CA ARG A 159 6.64 5.99 14.02
C ARG A 159 6.35 7.48 13.88
N PRO A 160 7.02 8.35 14.63
CA PRO A 160 6.73 9.80 14.67
C PRO A 160 7.06 10.54 13.37
N GLY A 161 7.66 9.85 12.40
CA GLY A 161 8.10 10.42 11.13
C GLY A 161 7.00 11.10 10.32
N LEU A 162 5.76 10.57 10.35
CA LEU A 162 4.62 11.15 9.61
C LEU A 162 4.23 12.53 10.16
N ALA A 163 4.14 12.71 11.47
CA ALA A 163 3.84 14.01 12.07
C ALA A 163 4.96 15.04 11.81
N HIS A 164 6.22 14.58 11.74
CA HIS A 164 7.34 15.43 11.33
C HIS A 164 7.29 15.78 9.82
N LEU A 165 6.78 14.88 8.98
CA LEU A 165 6.60 15.14 7.54
C LEU A 165 5.50 16.18 7.31
N ALA A 166 4.39 16.14 8.06
CA ALA A 166 3.31 17.12 7.96
C ALA A 166 3.82 18.56 8.11
N ALA A 167 4.73 18.81 9.07
CA ALA A 167 5.33 20.13 9.25
C ALA A 167 6.24 20.56 8.09
N ARG A 168 6.73 19.63 7.26
CA ARG A 168 7.62 19.91 6.11
C ARG A 168 6.87 19.92 4.77
N ALA A 169 5.68 19.37 4.73
CA ALA A 169 4.81 19.28 3.57
C ALA A 169 3.38 19.71 3.94
N PRO A 170 3.16 21.00 4.28
CA PRO A 170 1.88 21.49 4.83
C PRO A 170 0.70 21.38 3.85
N GLN A 171 0.98 21.17 2.56
CA GLN A 171 0.00 20.93 1.50
C GLN A 171 -0.42 19.44 1.40
N ALA A 172 0.26 18.53 2.12
CA ALA A 172 0.00 17.10 1.97
C ALA A 172 -1.33 16.66 2.59
N GLN A 173 -1.91 15.62 1.97
CA GLN A 173 -3.07 14.89 2.47
C GLN A 173 -2.61 13.52 2.95
N PHE A 174 -2.79 13.23 4.24
CA PHE A 174 -2.46 11.95 4.85
C PHE A 174 -3.68 11.05 4.82
N VAL A 175 -3.62 9.96 4.08
CA VAL A 175 -4.75 9.04 3.89
C VAL A 175 -4.43 7.71 4.57
N PRO A 176 -5.18 7.31 5.60
CA PRO A 176 -4.99 6.01 6.24
C PRO A 176 -5.44 4.88 5.32
N LEU A 177 -4.63 3.84 5.25
CA LEU A 177 -4.93 2.60 4.55
C LEU A 177 -4.84 1.43 5.53
N ALA A 178 -5.97 0.81 5.82
CA ALA A 178 -6.02 -0.44 6.56
C ALA A 178 -5.73 -1.61 5.62
N VAL A 179 -4.90 -2.54 6.08
CA VAL A 179 -4.55 -3.78 5.38
C VAL A 179 -4.72 -4.96 6.32
N GLU A 180 -5.45 -5.97 5.88
CA GLU A 180 -5.63 -7.23 6.59
C GLU A 180 -5.51 -8.41 5.64
N TYR A 181 -4.79 -9.45 6.07
CA TYR A 181 -4.70 -10.73 5.37
C TYR A 181 -5.40 -11.78 6.21
N THR A 182 -6.46 -12.38 5.67
CA THR A 182 -7.30 -13.32 6.42
C THR A 182 -7.72 -14.50 5.57
N PHE A 183 -8.10 -15.61 6.22
CA PHE A 183 -8.65 -16.77 5.53
C PHE A 183 -10.17 -16.79 5.71
N TRP A 184 -10.88 -16.87 4.60
CA TRP A 184 -12.31 -17.14 4.57
C TRP A 184 -12.56 -18.60 4.19
N ASP A 185 -13.34 -18.83 3.16
CA ASP A 185 -13.81 -20.16 2.78
C ASP A 185 -12.84 -20.88 1.83
N GLU A 186 -11.93 -20.17 1.21
CA GLU A 186 -10.97 -20.73 0.26
C GLU A 186 -9.62 -21.06 0.90
N ARG A 187 -8.86 -21.94 0.23
CA ARG A 187 -7.54 -22.39 0.69
C ARG A 187 -6.50 -21.26 0.79
N THR A 188 -6.60 -20.29 -0.07
CA THR A 188 -5.71 -19.11 -0.12
C THR A 188 -6.35 -17.93 0.59
N PRO A 189 -5.55 -17.07 1.23
CA PRO A 189 -6.08 -15.94 2.00
C PRO A 189 -6.69 -14.85 1.10
N GLU A 190 -7.55 -14.05 1.70
CA GLU A 190 -7.98 -12.76 1.18
C GLU A 190 -6.97 -11.67 1.57
N ALA A 191 -6.72 -10.73 0.67
CA ALA A 191 -6.08 -9.46 0.97
C ALA A 191 -7.16 -8.38 0.99
N LEU A 192 -7.44 -7.84 2.16
CA LEU A 192 -8.51 -6.87 2.38
C LEU A 192 -7.89 -5.50 2.63
N ILE A 193 -8.45 -4.47 2.01
CA ILE A 193 -8.00 -3.09 2.18
C ILE A 193 -9.18 -2.13 2.36
N ARG A 194 -8.95 -1.06 3.14
CA ARG A 194 -9.87 0.06 3.32
C ARG A 194 -9.10 1.37 3.39
N PHE A 195 -9.49 2.36 2.60
CA PHE A 195 -9.04 3.74 2.77
C PHE A 195 -9.99 4.46 3.72
N GLY A 196 -9.42 5.17 4.69
CA GLY A 196 -10.18 6.03 5.59
C GLY A 196 -10.19 7.48 5.14
N LEU A 197 -10.75 8.34 6.00
CA LEU A 197 -10.84 9.79 5.74
C LEU A 197 -9.45 10.43 5.70
N PRO A 198 -9.15 11.28 4.70
CA PRO A 198 -7.91 12.03 4.65
C PRO A 198 -7.77 12.99 5.83
N VAL A 199 -6.55 13.10 6.37
CA VAL A 199 -6.18 14.07 7.40
C VAL A 199 -5.26 15.11 6.75
N PRO A 200 -5.66 16.38 6.66
CA PRO A 200 -4.82 17.43 6.08
C PRO A 200 -3.57 17.70 6.94
N ALA A 201 -2.43 17.94 6.31
CA ALA A 201 -1.21 18.32 7.02
C ALA A 201 -1.40 19.59 7.86
N SER A 202 -2.23 20.54 7.41
CA SER A 202 -2.55 21.76 8.15
C SER A 202 -3.21 21.48 9.52
N GLU A 203 -4.10 20.48 9.59
CA GLU A 203 -4.69 19.99 10.85
C GLU A 203 -3.59 19.45 11.78
N LEU A 204 -2.73 18.58 11.27
CA LEU A 204 -1.64 17.98 12.03
C LEU A 204 -0.62 19.01 12.55
N VAL A 205 -0.34 20.05 11.75
CA VAL A 205 0.55 21.16 12.16
C VAL A 205 -0.08 21.98 13.26
N SER A 206 -1.38 22.26 13.18
CA SER A 206 -2.10 23.03 14.21
C SER A 206 -2.16 22.33 15.57
N LEU A 207 -2.29 21.00 15.56
CA LEU A 207 -2.25 20.17 16.77
C LEU A 207 -0.85 20.05 17.38
N GLY A 208 0.19 20.28 16.60
CA GLY A 208 1.57 20.01 17.01
C GLY A 208 1.95 18.53 16.88
N LYS A 209 3.25 18.25 17.11
CA LYS A 209 3.83 16.94 16.75
C LYS A 209 3.25 15.76 17.52
N ALA A 210 3.03 15.89 18.83
CA ALA A 210 2.55 14.82 19.68
C ALA A 210 1.08 14.49 19.39
N GLU A 211 0.23 15.52 19.43
CA GLU A 211 -1.20 15.36 19.15
C GLU A 211 -1.46 15.00 17.68
N GLY A 212 -0.67 15.55 16.73
CA GLY A 212 -0.72 15.17 15.33
C GLY A 212 -0.36 13.70 15.10
N ALA A 213 0.60 13.14 15.82
CA ALA A 213 0.91 11.71 15.78
C ALA A 213 -0.26 10.87 16.32
N THR A 214 -0.85 11.28 17.44
CA THR A 214 -2.04 10.64 18.02
C THR A 214 -3.23 10.70 17.05
N ARG A 215 -3.43 11.83 16.38
CA ARG A 215 -4.50 12.00 15.38
C ARG A 215 -4.34 11.07 14.19
N LEU A 216 -3.12 10.90 13.68
CA LEU A 216 -2.82 9.94 12.60
C LEU A 216 -3.05 8.49 13.05
N GLU A 217 -2.63 8.15 14.26
CA GLU A 217 -2.84 6.81 14.83
C GLU A 217 -4.33 6.53 15.03
N ALA A 218 -5.10 7.48 15.53
CA ALA A 218 -6.55 7.36 15.68
C ALA A 218 -7.24 7.11 14.34
N ALA A 219 -6.93 7.89 13.31
CA ALA A 219 -7.53 7.73 11.98
C ALA A 219 -7.23 6.35 11.35
N LEU A 220 -5.99 5.84 11.53
CA LEU A 220 -5.65 4.52 11.03
C LEU A 220 -6.32 3.42 11.88
N THR A 221 -6.43 3.60 13.20
CA THR A 221 -7.14 2.67 14.10
C THR A 221 -8.61 2.56 13.72
N GLU A 222 -9.31 3.67 13.55
CA GLU A 222 -10.71 3.71 13.09
C GLU A 222 -10.88 2.99 11.75
N THR A 223 -9.95 3.21 10.81
CA THR A 223 -9.97 2.57 9.49
C THR A 223 -9.77 1.05 9.59
N LEU A 224 -8.86 0.61 10.46
CA LEU A 224 -8.59 -0.81 10.72
C LEU A 224 -9.76 -1.50 11.41
N ASP A 225 -10.36 -0.87 12.41
CA ASP A 225 -11.48 -1.45 13.15
C ASP A 225 -12.71 -1.61 12.24
N ALA A 226 -12.98 -0.63 11.38
CA ALA A 226 -14.04 -0.71 10.38
C ALA A 226 -13.75 -1.79 9.31
N LEU A 227 -12.49 -1.98 8.89
CA LEU A 227 -12.11 -3.08 8.00
C LEU A 227 -12.29 -4.43 8.68
N ALA A 228 -11.89 -4.55 9.95
CA ALA A 228 -12.00 -5.79 10.72
C ALA A 228 -13.46 -6.24 10.90
N GLU A 229 -14.38 -5.32 11.14
CA GLU A 229 -15.83 -5.63 11.20
C GLU A 229 -16.32 -6.25 9.89
N ASN A 230 -15.93 -5.66 8.75
CA ASN A 230 -16.28 -6.20 7.45
C ASN A 230 -15.57 -7.53 7.15
N ALA A 231 -14.30 -7.69 7.58
CA ALA A 231 -13.56 -8.95 7.46
C ALA A 231 -14.18 -10.10 8.26
N ILE A 232 -14.62 -9.82 9.49
CA ILE A 232 -15.31 -10.79 10.39
C ILE A 232 -16.64 -11.26 9.78
N SER A 233 -17.36 -10.38 9.06
CA SER A 233 -18.62 -10.74 8.43
C SER A 233 -18.48 -11.82 7.35
N ARG A 234 -17.27 -11.96 6.76
CA ARG A 234 -16.97 -12.85 5.62
C ARG A 234 -17.91 -12.65 4.43
N ASP A 235 -18.51 -11.48 4.32
CA ASP A 235 -19.45 -11.15 3.25
C ASP A 235 -18.70 -10.44 2.10
N PRO A 236 -18.45 -11.12 0.95
CA PRO A 236 -17.78 -10.53 -0.18
C PRO A 236 -18.56 -9.39 -0.82
N ALA A 237 -19.87 -9.27 -0.57
CA ALA A 237 -20.69 -8.17 -1.09
C ALA A 237 -20.34 -6.81 -0.45
N ARG A 238 -19.70 -6.81 0.73
CA ARG A 238 -19.16 -5.59 1.36
C ARG A 238 -17.91 -5.05 0.68
N PHE A 239 -17.36 -5.80 -0.27
CA PHE A 239 -16.10 -5.48 -0.95
C PHE A 239 -16.29 -5.41 -2.46
N ARG A 240 -15.44 -4.61 -3.10
CA ARG A 240 -15.18 -4.66 -4.54
C ARG A 240 -13.94 -5.50 -4.77
N THR A 241 -14.02 -6.53 -5.60
CA THR A 241 -12.86 -7.35 -5.97
C THR A 241 -11.99 -6.58 -6.97
N LEU A 242 -10.78 -6.21 -6.56
CA LEU A 242 -9.80 -5.55 -7.44
C LEU A 242 -9.02 -6.57 -8.27
N LEU A 243 -8.74 -7.74 -7.68
CA LEU A 243 -7.96 -8.79 -8.32
C LEU A 243 -8.43 -10.16 -7.85
N SER A 244 -8.83 -11.01 -8.77
CA SER A 244 -9.15 -12.40 -8.47
C SER A 244 -7.92 -13.28 -8.63
N GLY A 245 -7.68 -14.14 -7.67
CA GLY A 245 -6.60 -15.10 -7.64
C GLY A 245 -7.08 -16.53 -7.82
N ARG A 246 -6.49 -17.47 -7.05
CA ARG A 246 -6.79 -18.89 -7.16
C ARG A 246 -8.07 -19.27 -6.44
N VAL A 247 -8.81 -20.18 -7.07
CA VAL A 247 -10.06 -20.77 -6.57
C VAL A 247 -9.91 -22.27 -6.50
N GLY A 248 -10.43 -22.88 -5.43
CA GLY A 248 -10.43 -24.32 -5.24
C GLY A 248 -9.10 -24.88 -4.77
N VAL A 249 -9.06 -26.19 -4.57
CA VAL A 249 -7.88 -26.89 -4.04
C VAL A 249 -6.78 -27.04 -5.08
N GLY A 250 -7.15 -27.03 -6.36
CA GLY A 250 -6.23 -27.23 -7.49
C GLY A 250 -5.75 -28.68 -7.66
N GLY A 251 -4.98 -28.93 -8.72
CA GLY A 251 -4.34 -30.22 -8.96
C GLY A 251 -5.29 -31.37 -9.31
N VAL A 252 -4.91 -32.58 -8.93
CA VAL A 252 -5.62 -33.84 -9.26
C VAL A 252 -7.03 -33.87 -8.65
N TYR A 253 -7.25 -33.23 -7.51
CA TYR A 253 -8.55 -33.19 -6.85
C TYR A 253 -9.60 -32.43 -7.68
N ASP A 254 -9.25 -31.26 -8.19
CA ASP A 254 -10.17 -30.49 -9.03
C ASP A 254 -10.38 -31.14 -10.40
N LEU A 255 -9.36 -31.85 -10.91
CA LEU A 255 -9.51 -32.68 -12.13
C LEU A 255 -10.53 -33.80 -11.92
N LEU A 256 -10.47 -34.50 -10.79
CA LEU A 256 -11.45 -35.54 -10.41
C LEU A 256 -12.86 -34.96 -10.21
N ARG A 257 -12.98 -33.79 -9.57
CA ARG A 257 -14.26 -33.07 -9.41
C ARG A 257 -14.85 -32.68 -10.77
N ARG A 258 -14.01 -32.17 -11.68
CA ARG A 258 -14.42 -31.85 -13.07
C ARG A 258 -14.91 -33.08 -13.82
N ALA A 259 -14.16 -34.19 -13.74
CA ALA A 259 -14.55 -35.43 -14.38
C ALA A 259 -15.91 -35.95 -13.84
N ARG A 260 -16.12 -35.90 -12.53
CA ARG A 260 -17.39 -36.26 -11.90
C ARG A 260 -18.55 -35.32 -12.31
N ALA A 261 -18.32 -34.02 -12.35
CA ALA A 261 -19.32 -33.05 -12.77
C ALA A 261 -19.74 -33.28 -14.24
N LEU A 262 -18.78 -33.50 -15.13
CA LEU A 262 -19.04 -33.85 -16.54
C LEU A 262 -19.82 -35.15 -16.65
N ALA A 263 -19.45 -36.19 -15.89
CA ALA A 263 -20.14 -37.48 -15.91
C ALA A 263 -21.58 -37.39 -15.37
N SER A 264 -21.89 -36.42 -14.49
CA SER A 264 -23.22 -36.21 -13.92
C SER A 264 -24.04 -35.12 -14.62
N GLY A 265 -23.56 -34.58 -15.75
CA GLY A 265 -24.23 -33.48 -16.48
C GLY A 265 -24.32 -32.16 -15.70
N ARG A 266 -23.53 -32.01 -14.63
CA ARG A 266 -23.52 -30.80 -13.76
C ARG A 266 -22.41 -29.86 -14.20
N ARG A 267 -22.65 -28.55 -14.05
CA ARG A 267 -21.61 -27.54 -14.27
C ARG A 267 -20.57 -27.64 -13.15
N PHE A 268 -19.28 -27.74 -13.50
CA PHE A 268 -18.21 -27.76 -12.52
C PHE A 268 -18.00 -26.36 -11.95
N GLU A 269 -18.09 -26.23 -10.63
CA GLU A 269 -17.73 -25.01 -9.89
C GLU A 269 -16.50 -25.30 -9.05
N ALA A 270 -15.39 -24.59 -9.33
CA ALA A 270 -14.12 -24.74 -8.63
C ALA A 270 -14.19 -24.14 -7.22
N ALA A 271 -14.97 -23.08 -7.03
CA ALA A 271 -15.13 -22.38 -5.77
C ALA A 271 -15.75 -23.27 -4.70
N HIS A 272 -15.25 -23.14 -3.45
CA HIS A 272 -15.86 -23.79 -2.29
C HIS A 272 -17.21 -23.13 -1.94
N ASN A 273 -17.26 -21.79 -2.10
CA ASN A 273 -18.48 -21.00 -1.96
C ASN A 273 -18.77 -20.23 -3.28
N PRO A 274 -19.63 -20.76 -4.17
CA PRO A 274 -19.94 -20.13 -5.45
C PRO A 274 -20.54 -18.73 -5.34
N ALA A 275 -21.24 -18.44 -4.24
CA ALA A 275 -21.85 -17.12 -3.99
C ALA A 275 -20.79 -16.02 -3.78
N ALA A 276 -19.64 -16.38 -3.21
CA ALA A 276 -18.51 -15.47 -2.99
C ALA A 276 -17.79 -15.03 -4.27
N HIS A 277 -18.09 -15.67 -5.40
CA HIS A 277 -17.43 -15.46 -6.69
C HIS A 277 -18.31 -14.80 -7.76
N ARG A 278 -19.58 -14.56 -7.47
CA ARG A 278 -20.41 -13.88 -8.45
C ARG A 278 -19.98 -12.41 -8.56
N PRO A 279 -19.57 -11.93 -9.75
CA PRO A 279 -19.38 -10.49 -9.93
C PRO A 279 -20.70 -9.78 -9.65
N THR A 280 -20.64 -8.68 -8.95
CA THR A 280 -21.81 -7.84 -8.70
C THR A 280 -22.35 -7.33 -10.03
N PRO A 281 -23.69 -7.26 -10.23
CA PRO A 281 -24.24 -6.65 -11.44
C PRO A 281 -23.69 -5.24 -11.62
N GLY A 282 -22.97 -4.98 -12.73
CA GLY A 282 -22.25 -3.73 -13.03
C GLY A 282 -20.73 -3.86 -13.21
N GLU A 283 -20.10 -4.97 -12.79
CA GLU A 283 -18.64 -5.18 -12.95
C GLU A 283 -18.26 -5.84 -14.30
N ALA A 284 -19.24 -6.25 -15.09
CA ALA A 284 -19.00 -6.95 -16.36
C ALA A 284 -18.76 -5.99 -17.56
N GLU A 285 -18.95 -4.68 -17.43
CA GLU A 285 -18.88 -3.73 -18.56
C GLU A 285 -17.62 -2.86 -18.60
N GLY A 286 -16.60 -3.12 -17.78
CA GLY A 286 -15.42 -2.26 -17.66
C GLY A 286 -14.07 -2.96 -17.70
N ALA A 287 -13.89 -4.02 -18.50
CA ALA A 287 -12.57 -4.61 -18.73
C ALA A 287 -12.13 -4.39 -20.18
N PRO A 288 -11.11 -3.52 -20.42
CA PRO A 288 -10.37 -3.53 -21.65
C PRO A 288 -9.31 -4.64 -21.64
#